data_6b11565480c9ce409cf4789a437cb0b4
#
_entry.id   6b11565480c9ce409cf4789a437cb0b4
#
_cell.length_a   1.000
_cell.length_b   1.000
_cell.length_c   1.000
_cell.angle_alpha   90.00
_cell.angle_beta   90.00
_cell.angle_gamma   90.00
#
_symmetry.space_group_name_H-M   'P 1'
#
loop_
_entity.id
_entity.type
_entity.pdbx_description
1 polymer ?
#
loop_
_entity_poly.entity_id
_entity_poly.type
_entity_poly.pdbx_seq_one_letter_code
_entity_poly.pdbx_strand_id
1 'polypeptide(L)'
;GYHRRYAQAWPVVDALAAAVISTTATTITVADVDGSNPDGFTPRISAGNLIGIDNELLEVTATNTVTNAVTVRRGMNGTTAATHLIAAPVSVWQTDDNVRRVTARQAGLLYARRGAYEQQTITDVGVITYPADLLSELRGVLQGFQFA
;
A
#
# COMPACT_ATOMS: atom_id res chain seq x y z
N GLY A 1 9.29 -15.57 -13.00
CA GLY A 1 8.68 -15.45 -11.66
C GLY A 1 8.41 -14.02 -11.19
N TYR A 2 9.07 -13.02 -11.77
CA TYR A 2 8.99 -11.60 -11.35
C TYR A 2 7.61 -10.96 -11.58
N HIS A 3 6.95 -11.29 -12.69
CA HIS A 3 5.72 -10.61 -13.10
C HIS A 3 4.49 -10.87 -12.22
N ARG A 4 4.39 -12.01 -11.57
CA ARG A 4 3.21 -12.33 -10.73
C ARG A 4 3.15 -11.52 -9.44
N ARG A 5 4.29 -11.22 -8.81
CA ARG A 5 4.31 -10.44 -7.56
C ARG A 5 4.04 -8.96 -7.80
N TYR A 6 4.52 -8.41 -8.93
CA TYR A 6 4.21 -7.03 -9.31
C TYR A 6 2.73 -6.83 -9.69
N ALA A 7 2.12 -7.80 -10.36
CA ALA A 7 0.70 -7.71 -10.72
C ALA A 7 -0.22 -7.74 -9.49
N GLN A 8 0.17 -8.43 -8.42
CA GLN A 8 -0.58 -8.44 -7.16
C GLN A 8 -0.41 -7.15 -6.34
N ALA A 9 0.71 -6.43 -6.53
CA ALA A 9 0.97 -5.17 -5.85
C ALA A 9 0.23 -3.97 -6.49
N TRP A 10 -0.31 -4.12 -7.69
CA TRP A 10 -0.97 -3.08 -8.48
C TRP A 10 -2.33 -3.53 -9.03
N PRO A 11 -3.29 -3.87 -8.18
CA PRO A 11 -4.62 -4.22 -8.67
C PRO A 11 -5.26 -3.00 -9.35
N VAL A 12 -5.90 -3.23 -10.49
CA VAL A 12 -6.78 -2.24 -11.09
C VAL A 12 -8.01 -2.12 -10.21
N VAL A 13 -8.24 -0.94 -9.68
CA VAL A 13 -9.35 -0.67 -8.75
C VAL A 13 -10.43 0.19 -9.37
N ASP A 14 -10.09 0.96 -10.42
CA ASP A 14 -11.00 1.88 -11.08
C ASP A 14 -10.52 2.22 -12.51
N ALA A 15 -11.20 3.16 -13.16
CA ALA A 15 -10.85 3.71 -14.46
C ALA A 15 -11.06 5.24 -14.47
N LEU A 16 -10.37 5.94 -15.36
CA LEU A 16 -10.59 7.36 -15.57
C LEU A 16 -11.99 7.62 -16.14
N ALA A 17 -12.77 8.47 -15.49
CA ALA A 17 -14.07 8.93 -15.99
C ALA A 17 -13.94 10.02 -17.06
N ALA A 18 -12.80 10.71 -17.10
CA ALA A 18 -12.48 11.73 -18.10
C ALA A 18 -11.02 11.61 -18.54
N ALA A 19 -10.73 12.01 -19.77
CA ALA A 19 -9.36 12.05 -20.26
C ALA A 19 -8.54 13.12 -19.54
N VAL A 20 -7.29 12.83 -19.24
CA VAL A 20 -6.31 13.77 -18.70
C VAL A 20 -5.50 14.34 -19.86
N ILE A 21 -5.90 15.46 -20.37
CA ILE A 21 -5.35 16.08 -21.60
C ILE A 21 -4.11 16.95 -21.34
N SER A 22 -3.76 17.20 -20.07
CA SER A 22 -2.62 18.04 -19.70
C SER A 22 -1.67 17.28 -18.79
N THR A 23 -0.38 17.38 -19.05
CA THR A 23 0.70 16.84 -18.21
C THR A 23 0.85 17.60 -16.88
N THR A 24 0.27 18.78 -16.76
CA THR A 24 0.31 19.63 -15.55
C THR A 24 -0.97 19.58 -14.74
N ALA A 25 -2.00 18.83 -15.19
CA ALA A 25 -3.25 18.69 -14.46
C ALA A 25 -2.98 17.99 -13.12
N THR A 26 -3.39 18.61 -12.02
CA THR A 26 -3.27 18.07 -10.66
C THR A 26 -4.56 17.48 -10.13
N THR A 27 -5.64 17.58 -10.89
CA THR A 27 -6.93 16.96 -10.58
C THR A 27 -7.34 16.05 -11.72
N ILE A 28 -7.67 14.82 -11.39
CA ILE A 28 -8.18 13.81 -12.32
C ILE A 28 -9.54 13.32 -11.82
N THR A 29 -10.39 12.84 -12.72
CA THR A 29 -11.70 12.30 -12.36
C THR A 29 -11.71 10.79 -12.65
N VAL A 30 -12.07 10.01 -11.66
CA VAL A 30 -12.22 8.56 -11.76
C VAL A 30 -13.69 8.17 -11.75
N ALA A 31 -14.01 6.91 -12.03
CA ALA A 31 -15.40 6.47 -12.10
C ALA A 31 -16.06 6.45 -10.72
N ASP A 32 -15.33 6.01 -9.68
CA ASP A 32 -15.85 5.87 -8.33
C ASP A 32 -14.70 5.87 -7.30
N VAL A 33 -14.59 6.93 -6.49
CA VAL A 33 -13.53 7.07 -5.48
C VAL A 33 -13.81 6.24 -4.23
N ASP A 34 -15.06 6.19 -3.78
CA ASP A 34 -15.46 5.68 -2.47
C ASP A 34 -16.01 4.25 -2.47
N GLY A 35 -16.13 3.62 -3.62
CA GLY A 35 -16.51 2.22 -3.74
C GLY A 35 -15.50 1.25 -3.13
N SER A 36 -15.82 -0.04 -3.19
CA SER A 36 -14.90 -1.09 -2.75
C SER A 36 -13.87 -1.41 -3.84
N ASN A 37 -12.64 -1.66 -3.41
CA ASN A 37 -11.63 -2.24 -4.28
C ASN A 37 -11.86 -3.77 -4.45
N PRO A 38 -11.13 -4.46 -5.34
CA PRO A 38 -11.27 -5.92 -5.52
C PRO A 38 -11.09 -6.76 -4.25
N ASP A 39 -10.36 -6.26 -3.26
CA ASP A 39 -10.14 -6.94 -1.98
C ASP A 39 -11.20 -6.59 -0.92
N GLY A 40 -12.22 -5.81 -1.27
CA GLY A 40 -13.32 -5.42 -0.40
C GLY A 40 -13.03 -4.22 0.52
N PHE A 41 -11.90 -3.53 0.38
CA PHE A 41 -11.62 -2.31 1.14
C PHE A 41 -12.32 -1.10 0.54
N THR A 42 -12.89 -0.25 1.41
CA THR A 42 -13.49 1.04 1.10
C THR A 42 -12.82 2.15 1.91
N PRO A 43 -12.59 3.32 1.33
CA PRO A 43 -12.73 3.68 -0.08
C PRO A 43 -11.62 3.05 -0.93
N ARG A 44 -11.87 2.86 -2.24
CA ARG A 44 -10.89 2.26 -3.16
C ARG A 44 -9.69 3.15 -3.43
N ILE A 45 -9.86 4.47 -3.34
CA ILE A 45 -8.80 5.46 -3.50
C ILE A 45 -8.86 6.45 -2.34
N SER A 46 -7.71 6.65 -1.66
CA SER A 46 -7.58 7.55 -0.51
C SER A 46 -6.35 8.43 -0.63
N ALA A 47 -6.35 9.55 0.08
CA ALA A 47 -5.15 10.37 0.24
C ALA A 47 -3.99 9.52 0.81
N GLY A 48 -2.79 9.71 0.28
CA GLY A 48 -1.60 8.93 0.58
C GLY A 48 -1.42 7.68 -0.29
N ASN A 49 -2.41 7.29 -1.11
CA ASN A 49 -2.21 6.21 -2.06
C ASN A 49 -1.24 6.62 -3.17
N LEU A 50 -0.44 5.67 -3.62
CA LEU A 50 0.29 5.74 -4.88
C LEU A 50 -0.54 5.00 -5.93
N ILE A 51 -0.93 5.71 -6.99
CA ILE A 51 -1.72 5.15 -8.10
C ILE A 51 -0.89 5.10 -9.37
N GLY A 52 -1.18 4.13 -10.22
CA GLY A 52 -0.59 3.97 -11.53
C GLY A 52 -1.63 4.12 -12.62
N ILE A 53 -1.34 4.94 -13.63
CA ILE A 53 -2.14 5.09 -14.84
C ILE A 53 -1.17 4.96 -16.02
N ASP A 54 -1.36 3.97 -16.85
CA ASP A 54 -0.41 3.62 -17.92
C ASP A 54 1.01 3.44 -17.36
N ASN A 55 1.97 4.28 -17.75
CA ASN A 55 3.36 4.26 -17.30
C ASN A 55 3.67 5.37 -16.27
N GLU A 56 2.67 6.10 -15.80
CA GLU A 56 2.85 7.17 -14.83
C GLU A 56 2.42 6.75 -13.42
N LEU A 57 3.22 7.13 -12.43
CA LEU A 57 2.91 7.02 -11.01
C LEU A 57 2.50 8.38 -10.47
N LEU A 58 1.42 8.40 -9.71
CA LEU A 58 0.85 9.60 -9.11
C LEU A 58 0.59 9.37 -7.62
N GLU A 59 0.90 10.34 -6.78
CA GLU A 59 0.53 10.34 -5.37
C GLU A 59 -0.80 11.06 -5.18
N VAL A 60 -1.75 10.40 -4.55
CA VAL A 60 -3.03 11.00 -4.18
C VAL A 60 -2.86 11.88 -2.97
N THR A 61 -3.16 13.18 -3.09
CA THR A 61 -3.06 14.14 -1.98
C THR A 61 -4.42 14.44 -1.34
N ALA A 62 -5.49 14.38 -2.11
CA ALA A 62 -6.86 14.55 -1.63
C ALA A 62 -7.86 13.84 -2.54
N THR A 63 -9.03 13.52 -2.00
CA THR A 63 -10.15 12.93 -2.74
C THR A 63 -11.44 13.68 -2.45
N ASN A 64 -12.32 13.74 -3.46
CA ASN A 64 -13.68 14.27 -3.34
C ASN A 64 -14.67 13.21 -3.83
N THR A 65 -15.40 12.62 -2.90
CA THR A 65 -16.36 11.52 -3.18
C THR A 65 -17.63 12.00 -3.90
N VAL A 66 -17.97 13.28 -3.78
CA VAL A 66 -19.16 13.83 -4.45
C VAL A 66 -18.93 13.99 -5.96
N THR A 67 -17.72 14.38 -6.34
CA THR A 67 -17.35 14.64 -7.75
C THR A 67 -16.47 13.55 -8.34
N ASN A 68 -16.11 12.54 -7.57
CA ASN A 68 -15.14 11.51 -7.93
C ASN A 68 -13.79 12.10 -8.40
N ALA A 69 -13.44 13.28 -7.88
CA ALA A 69 -12.22 13.96 -8.22
C ALA A 69 -11.08 13.55 -7.25
N VAL A 70 -9.91 13.31 -7.82
CA VAL A 70 -8.69 12.94 -7.09
C VAL A 70 -7.64 14.02 -7.37
N THR A 71 -7.15 14.66 -6.32
CA THR A 71 -6.02 15.60 -6.41
C THR A 71 -4.72 14.82 -6.28
N VAL A 72 -3.80 15.04 -7.23
CA VAL A 72 -2.59 14.23 -7.34
C VAL A 72 -1.33 15.06 -7.51
N ARG A 73 -0.21 14.50 -7.06
CA ARG A 73 1.14 14.88 -7.49
C ARG A 73 1.58 13.92 -8.58
N ARG A 74 2.07 14.49 -9.67
CA ARG A 74 2.39 13.75 -10.90
C ARG A 74 3.86 13.34 -10.96
N GLY A 75 4.15 12.33 -11.81
CA GLY A 75 5.53 11.92 -12.11
C GLY A 75 6.30 11.37 -10.92
N MET A 76 5.65 10.62 -10.04
CA MET A 76 6.26 10.06 -8.86
C MET A 76 7.27 8.95 -9.19
N ASN A 77 8.24 8.74 -8.30
CA ASN A 77 9.25 7.68 -8.40
C ASN A 77 10.02 7.66 -9.74
N GLY A 78 10.27 8.86 -10.31
CA GLY A 78 11.03 8.99 -11.56
C GLY A 78 10.23 8.73 -12.84
N THR A 79 8.92 8.55 -12.76
CA THR A 79 8.05 8.50 -13.94
C THR A 79 7.82 9.91 -14.51
N THR A 80 7.41 10.00 -15.75
CA THR A 80 7.13 11.27 -16.41
C THR A 80 5.62 11.48 -16.51
N ALA A 81 5.17 12.70 -16.16
CA ALA A 81 3.77 13.07 -16.31
C ALA A 81 3.33 13.03 -17.79
N ALA A 82 2.25 12.32 -18.08
CA ALA A 82 1.74 12.06 -19.41
C ALA A 82 0.26 12.41 -19.52
N THR A 83 -0.25 12.44 -20.74
CA THR A 83 -1.70 12.50 -20.99
C THR A 83 -2.27 11.09 -20.93
N HIS A 84 -3.51 10.95 -20.45
CA HIS A 84 -4.20 9.67 -20.32
C HIS A 84 -5.57 9.73 -20.99
N LEU A 85 -5.96 8.64 -21.62
CA LEU A 85 -7.26 8.53 -22.27
C LEU A 85 -8.37 8.28 -21.24
N ILE A 86 -9.59 8.60 -21.59
CA ILE A 86 -10.77 8.17 -20.87
C ILE A 86 -10.80 6.65 -20.78
N ALA A 87 -11.29 6.09 -19.68
CA ALA A 87 -11.33 4.68 -19.38
C ALA A 87 -9.94 4.01 -19.20
N ALA A 88 -8.84 4.78 -19.17
CA ALA A 88 -7.54 4.22 -18.78
C ALA A 88 -7.63 3.60 -17.37
N PRO A 89 -7.10 2.38 -17.18
CA PRO A 89 -7.19 1.70 -15.90
C PRO A 89 -6.38 2.43 -14.83
N VAL A 90 -6.97 2.56 -13.65
CA VAL A 90 -6.34 3.12 -12.45
C VAL A 90 -6.00 1.98 -11.51
N SER A 91 -4.72 1.77 -11.29
CA SER A 91 -4.20 0.79 -10.33
C SER A 91 -3.76 1.49 -9.05
N VAL A 92 -3.98 0.87 -7.89
CA VAL A 92 -3.49 1.39 -6.60
C VAL A 92 -2.41 0.44 -6.10
N TRP A 93 -1.26 1.00 -5.69
CA TRP A 93 -0.23 0.21 -5.04
C TRP A 93 -0.74 -0.36 -3.71
N GLN A 94 -0.61 -1.64 -3.54
CA GLN A 94 -0.98 -2.33 -2.32
C GLN A 94 0.20 -3.16 -1.80
N THR A 95 0.39 -3.14 -0.49
CA THR A 95 1.36 -3.99 0.16
C THR A 95 0.93 -5.45 0.04
N ASP A 96 1.86 -6.35 -0.25
CA ASP A 96 1.61 -7.80 -0.26
C ASP A 96 0.94 -8.25 1.04
N ASP A 97 -0.07 -9.13 0.94
CA ASP A 97 -0.86 -9.60 2.08
C ASP A 97 -0.01 -10.30 3.16
N ASN A 98 1.06 -10.98 2.77
CA ASN A 98 1.95 -11.60 3.73
C ASN A 98 2.69 -10.53 4.55
N VAL A 99 3.14 -9.44 3.91
CA VAL A 99 3.76 -8.30 4.61
C VAL A 99 2.76 -7.65 5.56
N ARG A 100 1.53 -7.38 5.08
CA ARG A 100 0.45 -6.80 5.92
C ARG A 100 0.15 -7.69 7.14
N ARG A 101 0.00 -9.00 6.91
CA ARG A 101 -0.31 -9.97 7.97
C ARG A 101 0.80 -10.04 9.01
N VAL A 102 2.05 -10.14 8.56
CA VAL A 102 3.21 -10.20 9.47
C VAL A 102 3.37 -8.90 10.25
N THR A 103 3.19 -7.74 9.60
CA THR A 103 3.24 -6.44 10.27
C THR A 103 2.14 -6.31 11.31
N ALA A 104 0.91 -6.73 11.01
CA ALA A 104 -0.20 -6.70 11.96
C ALA A 104 0.06 -7.62 13.16
N ARG A 105 0.57 -8.84 12.93
CA ARG A 105 0.97 -9.75 14.02
C ARG A 105 2.09 -9.16 14.86
N GLN A 106 3.08 -8.55 14.24
CA GLN A 106 4.19 -7.89 14.92
C GLN A 106 3.68 -6.74 15.81
N ALA A 107 2.83 -5.88 15.25
CA ALA A 107 2.23 -4.77 16.01
C ALA A 107 1.39 -5.29 17.19
N GLY A 108 0.60 -6.34 16.99
CA GLY A 108 -0.18 -6.98 18.04
C GLY A 108 0.69 -7.55 19.16
N LEU A 109 1.79 -8.21 18.82
CA LEU A 109 2.74 -8.73 19.81
C LEU A 109 3.43 -7.62 20.60
N LEU A 110 3.87 -6.56 19.93
CA LEU A 110 4.47 -5.40 20.59
C LEU A 110 3.47 -4.71 21.53
N TYR A 111 2.24 -4.57 21.08
CA TYR A 111 1.16 -4.00 21.89
C TYR A 111 0.84 -4.87 23.12
N ALA A 112 0.72 -6.18 22.94
CA ALA A 112 0.47 -7.11 24.05
C ALA A 112 1.61 -7.11 25.10
N ARG A 113 2.83 -6.85 24.65
CA ARG A 113 4.02 -6.82 25.50
C ARG A 113 4.40 -5.44 26.03
N ARG A 114 3.64 -4.40 25.71
CA ARG A 114 3.97 -3.01 26.12
C ARG A 114 4.19 -2.82 27.63
N GLY A 115 3.59 -3.68 28.48
CA GLY A 115 3.79 -3.67 29.91
C GLY A 115 4.83 -4.67 30.42
N ALA A 116 5.37 -5.54 29.57
CA ALA A 116 6.30 -6.59 29.95
C ALA A 116 7.78 -6.22 29.71
N TYR A 117 8.05 -5.08 29.07
CA TYR A 117 9.42 -4.61 28.85
C TYR A 117 10.17 -4.28 30.15
N GLU A 118 9.44 -4.02 31.25
CA GLU A 118 10.02 -3.72 32.55
C GLU A 118 9.99 -4.91 33.53
N GLN A 119 9.30 -6.01 33.20
CA GLN A 119 9.26 -7.19 34.05
C GLN A 119 10.34 -8.18 33.64
N GLN A 120 11.53 -8.03 34.22
CA GLN A 120 12.47 -9.11 34.37
C GLN A 120 11.88 -10.09 35.40
N THR A 121 11.20 -11.11 34.96
CA THR A 121 10.84 -12.22 35.84
C THR A 121 12.10 -13.06 36.04
N ILE A 122 12.80 -12.79 37.13
CA ILE A 122 13.85 -13.68 37.64
C ILE A 122 13.11 -14.87 38.23
N THR A 123 12.98 -15.95 37.48
CA THR A 123 12.60 -17.24 38.04
C THR A 123 13.85 -17.89 38.63
N ASP A 124 13.67 -18.60 39.72
CA ASP A 124 14.72 -19.21 40.59
C ASP A 124 15.66 -20.21 39.87
N VAL A 125 15.58 -20.33 38.57
CA VAL A 125 16.37 -21.26 37.70
C VAL A 125 17.13 -20.53 36.58
N GLY A 126 17.38 -19.26 36.72
CA GLY A 126 18.46 -18.57 36.00
C GLY A 126 18.43 -18.53 34.46
N VAL A 127 17.33 -18.84 33.78
CA VAL A 127 17.23 -18.70 32.31
C VAL A 127 16.19 -17.67 31.94
N ILE A 128 16.66 -16.48 31.64
CA ILE A 128 15.83 -15.46 30.96
C ILE A 128 15.68 -15.91 29.51
N THR A 129 14.58 -16.57 29.18
CA THR A 129 14.24 -16.82 27.80
C THR A 129 13.57 -15.56 27.25
N TYR A 130 14.35 -14.69 26.65
CA TYR A 130 13.76 -13.71 25.72
C TYR A 130 13.08 -14.52 24.62
N PRO A 131 11.78 -14.25 24.33
CA PRO A 131 11.17 -14.91 23.19
C PRO A 131 12.01 -14.55 21.97
N ALA A 132 12.72 -15.53 21.49
CA ALA A 132 13.55 -15.39 20.33
C ALA A 132 12.70 -14.83 19.17
N ASP A 133 13.21 -13.75 18.67
CA ASP A 133 13.16 -13.46 17.26
C ASP A 133 11.79 -13.23 16.63
N LEU A 134 11.16 -12.14 17.06
CA LEU A 134 10.11 -11.47 16.26
C LEU A 134 10.57 -11.16 14.82
N LEU A 135 11.88 -11.09 14.61
CA LEU A 135 12.52 -10.86 13.31
C LEU A 135 12.64 -12.12 12.45
N SER A 136 12.52 -13.34 12.99
CA SER A 136 12.69 -14.55 12.18
C SER A 136 11.56 -14.77 11.20
N GLU A 137 10.30 -14.57 11.62
CA GLU A 137 9.15 -14.61 10.71
C GLU A 137 9.22 -13.46 9.69
N LEU A 138 9.62 -12.27 10.14
CA LEU A 138 9.85 -11.11 9.26
C LEU A 138 10.97 -11.38 8.26
N ARG A 139 12.08 -11.98 8.69
CA ARG A 139 13.19 -12.36 7.80
C ARG A 139 12.71 -13.34 6.73
N GLY A 140 11.93 -14.36 7.09
CA GLY A 140 11.41 -15.33 6.13
C GLY A 140 10.52 -14.68 5.07
N VAL A 141 9.67 -13.73 5.47
CA VAL A 141 8.82 -12.98 4.55
C VAL A 141 9.65 -12.02 3.70
N LEU A 142 10.58 -11.25 4.32
CA LEU A 142 11.40 -10.27 3.64
C LEU A 142 12.44 -10.90 2.71
N GLN A 143 12.96 -12.10 3.01
CA GLN A 143 13.85 -12.83 2.09
C GLN A 143 13.19 -13.14 0.76
N GLY A 144 11.87 -13.31 0.74
CA GLY A 144 11.10 -13.44 -0.49
C GLY A 144 11.05 -12.18 -1.36
N PHE A 145 11.43 -11.03 -0.82
CA PHE A 145 11.48 -9.72 -1.49
C PHE A 145 12.91 -9.21 -1.75
N GLN A 146 13.94 -9.93 -1.32
CA GLN A 146 15.31 -9.58 -1.63
C GLN A 146 15.57 -9.78 -3.13
N PHE A 147 15.99 -8.70 -3.77
CA PHE A 147 16.50 -8.73 -5.13
C PHE A 147 17.88 -9.44 -5.12
N ALA A 148 18.04 -10.42 -5.99
CA ALA A 148 19.33 -11.00 -6.30
C ALA A 148 20.06 -10.10 -7.30
#